data_2cbb80eac6f189ad3a782c20b19bcfa3
#
_entry.id   2cbb80eac6f189ad3a782c20b19bcfa3
#
_cell.length_a   1.000
_cell.length_b   1.000
_cell.length_c   1.000
_cell.angle_alpha   90.00
_cell.angle_beta   90.00
_cell.angle_gamma   90.00
#
_symmetry.space_group_name_H-M   'P 1'
#
loop_
_entity.id
_entity.type
_entity.pdbx_description
1 polymer ?
#
loop_
_entity_poly.entity_id
_entity_poly.type
_entity_poly.pdbx_seq_one_letter_code
_entity_poly.pdbx_strand_id
1 'polypeptide(L)'
;PYDEALEIVEIVLIPMVCLNSLGMVIFFSVFKEIFNKADLEAAASVSVASKAIQRCTPYLADAETNPESMEQIIGIIMSEYRCAGAAVIRDCQFLGRSEAFSEIELDRNTYPRLLSATQTYQTTRISRVPLPEDAFYPLYRKYVIMSAPIIKDKEDVLSLVVLVRKNAYSHRADIEFVTGLANYFATQLKLADMDKQRENLRRAEIRALQSQINPHFLFNALNTISCFCREKPEKARELLMALSSYFRNMLENIDYMVPLETELEHVEAYVRLEEARFEDRLRVKIKSDPRAGSCRVPNLILQPIVENAIRHGAVKRERGLVQ
;
A
#
# COMPACT_ATOMS: atom_id res chain seq x y z
N PRO A 1 -22.34 -73.00 45.56
CA PRO A 1 -22.75 -71.63 45.11
C PRO A 1 -21.57 -70.79 44.66
N TYR A 2 -20.34 -70.94 45.25
CA TYR A 2 -19.19 -70.10 44.88
C TYR A 2 -18.53 -70.60 43.59
N ASP A 3 -18.45 -71.91 43.38
CA ASP A 3 -17.84 -72.51 42.21
C ASP A 3 -18.69 -72.25 40.93
N GLU A 4 -20.01 -72.33 41.05
CA GLU A 4 -20.95 -72.06 39.93
C GLU A 4 -20.88 -70.54 39.54
N ALA A 5 -20.70 -69.63 40.52
CA ALA A 5 -20.53 -68.22 40.22
C ALA A 5 -19.19 -67.94 39.53
N LEU A 6 -18.13 -68.65 39.87
CA LEU A 6 -16.80 -68.54 39.24
C LEU A 6 -16.85 -69.03 37.79
N GLU A 7 -17.52 -70.16 37.53
CA GLU A 7 -17.70 -70.73 36.19
C GLU A 7 -18.48 -69.78 35.25
N ILE A 8 -19.54 -69.14 35.76
CA ILE A 8 -20.31 -68.13 35.02
C ILE A 8 -19.45 -66.91 34.72
N VAL A 9 -18.63 -66.46 35.68
CA VAL A 9 -17.71 -65.31 35.48
C VAL A 9 -16.67 -65.61 34.39
N GLU A 10 -16.08 -66.83 34.38
CA GLU A 10 -15.11 -67.19 33.34
C GLU A 10 -15.76 -67.31 31.95
N ILE A 11 -16.96 -67.91 31.87
CA ILE A 11 -17.69 -68.05 30.59
C ILE A 11 -18.12 -66.71 29.99
N VAL A 12 -18.45 -65.71 30.83
CA VAL A 12 -18.93 -64.41 30.38
C VAL A 12 -17.81 -63.37 30.26
N LEU A 13 -16.85 -63.37 31.18
CA LEU A 13 -15.80 -62.35 31.25
C LEU A 13 -14.86 -62.40 30.03
N ILE A 14 -14.43 -63.59 29.65
CA ILE A 14 -13.46 -63.74 28.55
C ILE A 14 -14.07 -63.27 27.18
N PRO A 15 -15.26 -63.71 26.75
CA PRO A 15 -15.88 -63.20 25.56
C PRO A 15 -16.18 -61.69 25.62
N MET A 16 -16.60 -61.18 26.79
CA MET A 16 -16.91 -59.76 26.97
C MET A 16 -15.66 -58.87 26.84
N VAL A 17 -14.53 -59.31 27.44
CA VAL A 17 -13.25 -58.61 27.35
C VAL A 17 -12.74 -58.66 25.89
N CYS A 18 -12.82 -59.82 25.22
CA CYS A 18 -12.43 -59.97 23.82
C CYS A 18 -13.27 -59.06 22.90
N LEU A 19 -14.59 -59.07 23.09
CA LEU A 19 -15.50 -58.26 22.27
C LEU A 19 -15.27 -56.73 22.45
N ASN A 20 -15.10 -56.30 23.70
CA ASN A 20 -14.81 -54.91 24.02
C ASN A 20 -13.44 -54.47 23.48
N SER A 21 -12.42 -55.33 23.63
CA SER A 21 -11.08 -55.08 23.10
C SER A 21 -11.11 -54.98 21.57
N LEU A 22 -11.80 -55.89 20.89
CA LEU A 22 -11.97 -55.87 19.43
C LEU A 22 -12.73 -54.61 18.99
N GLY A 23 -13.80 -54.24 19.68
CA GLY A 23 -14.57 -53.02 19.43
C GLY A 23 -13.71 -51.77 19.58
N MET A 24 -12.85 -51.72 20.60
CA MET A 24 -11.93 -50.62 20.85
C MET A 24 -10.85 -50.50 19.77
N VAL A 25 -10.29 -51.63 19.32
CA VAL A 25 -9.32 -51.68 18.21
C VAL A 25 -9.93 -51.16 16.91
N ILE A 26 -11.15 -51.63 16.58
CA ILE A 26 -11.87 -51.15 15.39
C ILE A 26 -12.17 -49.65 15.50
N PHE A 27 -12.66 -49.22 16.65
CA PHE A 27 -12.94 -47.81 16.89
C PHE A 27 -11.69 -46.91 16.71
N PHE A 28 -10.57 -47.30 17.34
CA PHE A 28 -9.33 -46.58 17.19
C PHE A 28 -8.77 -46.61 15.76
N SER A 29 -8.90 -47.75 15.05
CA SER A 29 -8.50 -47.84 13.63
C SER A 29 -9.31 -46.91 12.75
N VAL A 30 -10.63 -46.90 12.88
CA VAL A 30 -11.51 -46.00 12.10
C VAL A 30 -11.30 -44.57 12.48
N PHE A 31 -11.16 -44.28 13.77
CA PHE A 31 -10.86 -42.93 14.27
C PHE A 31 -9.53 -42.40 13.71
N LYS A 32 -8.46 -43.22 13.78
CA LYS A 32 -7.16 -42.88 13.21
C LYS A 32 -7.20 -42.65 11.70
N GLU A 33 -7.97 -43.43 10.98
CA GLU A 33 -8.13 -43.28 9.54
C GLU A 33 -8.86 -41.97 9.18
N ILE A 34 -9.92 -41.63 9.92
CA ILE A 34 -10.64 -40.36 9.76
C ILE A 34 -9.74 -39.16 10.06
N PHE A 35 -8.97 -39.23 11.17
CA PHE A 35 -8.04 -38.14 11.52
C PHE A 35 -6.91 -38.00 10.51
N ASN A 36 -6.27 -39.10 10.11
CA ASN A 36 -5.20 -39.06 9.11
C ASN A 36 -5.67 -38.51 7.77
N LYS A 37 -6.91 -38.83 7.37
CA LYS A 37 -7.50 -38.30 6.14
C LYS A 37 -7.75 -36.81 6.22
N ALA A 38 -8.24 -36.31 7.36
CA ALA A 38 -8.44 -34.87 7.59
C ALA A 38 -7.11 -34.10 7.57
N ASP A 39 -6.07 -34.66 8.19
CA ASP A 39 -4.73 -34.03 8.19
C ASP A 39 -4.07 -34.04 6.80
N LEU A 40 -4.28 -35.10 6.03
CA LEU A 40 -3.80 -35.19 4.63
C LEU A 40 -4.52 -34.19 3.72
N GLU A 41 -5.84 -34.05 3.88
CA GLU A 41 -6.63 -33.06 3.13
C GLU A 41 -6.23 -31.63 3.49
N ALA A 42 -5.98 -31.34 4.77
CA ALA A 42 -5.49 -30.04 5.22
C ALA A 42 -4.08 -29.74 4.67
N ALA A 43 -3.17 -30.72 4.72
CA ALA A 43 -1.83 -30.56 4.15
C ALA A 43 -1.84 -30.35 2.63
N ALA A 44 -2.74 -31.05 1.92
CA ALA A 44 -2.93 -30.88 0.49
C ALA A 44 -3.48 -29.48 0.15
N SER A 45 -4.43 -28.96 0.92
CA SER A 45 -5.00 -27.63 0.72
C SER A 45 -3.97 -26.51 0.92
N VAL A 46 -3.09 -26.65 1.92
CA VAL A 46 -1.97 -25.72 2.16
C VAL A 46 -0.98 -25.74 0.99
N SER A 47 -0.67 -26.92 0.44
CA SER A 47 0.21 -27.04 -0.73
C SER A 47 -0.38 -26.37 -1.96
N VAL A 48 -1.68 -26.54 -2.22
CA VAL A 48 -2.39 -25.91 -3.34
C VAL A 48 -2.45 -24.39 -3.15
N ALA A 49 -2.76 -23.91 -1.94
CA ALA A 49 -2.78 -22.50 -1.62
C ALA A 49 -1.39 -21.87 -1.83
N SER A 50 -0.32 -22.54 -1.37
CA SER A 50 1.05 -22.05 -1.55
C SER A 50 1.43 -21.90 -3.03
N LYS A 51 1.06 -22.86 -3.88
CA LYS A 51 1.29 -22.77 -5.33
C LYS A 51 0.50 -21.64 -5.98
N ALA A 52 -0.79 -21.52 -5.64
CA ALA A 52 -1.63 -20.43 -6.15
C ALA A 52 -1.06 -19.06 -5.74
N ILE A 53 -0.68 -18.91 -4.48
CA ILE A 53 -0.03 -17.71 -3.94
C ILE A 53 1.23 -17.35 -4.73
N GLN A 54 2.15 -18.31 -4.88
CA GLN A 54 3.42 -18.08 -5.57
C GLN A 54 3.22 -17.62 -7.02
N ARG A 55 2.23 -18.20 -7.72
CA ARG A 55 1.91 -17.84 -9.09
C ARG A 55 1.14 -16.53 -9.23
N CYS A 56 0.32 -16.15 -8.25
CA CYS A 56 -0.43 -14.89 -8.26
C CYS A 56 0.43 -13.69 -7.89
N THR A 57 1.49 -13.87 -7.09
CA THR A 57 2.34 -12.78 -6.56
C THR A 57 2.80 -11.76 -7.61
N PRO A 58 3.28 -12.14 -8.80
CA PRO A 58 3.75 -11.18 -9.81
C PRO A 58 2.67 -10.23 -10.32
N TYR A 59 1.40 -10.63 -10.26
CA TYR A 59 0.25 -9.90 -10.79
C TYR A 59 -0.47 -9.05 -9.74
N LEU A 60 -0.19 -9.27 -8.44
CA LEU A 60 -0.93 -8.62 -7.36
C LEU A 60 -0.60 -7.12 -7.20
N ALA A 61 0.60 -6.70 -7.57
CA ALA A 61 1.04 -5.32 -7.39
C ALA A 61 0.20 -4.30 -8.18
N ASP A 62 -0.30 -4.69 -9.35
CA ASP A 62 -1.10 -3.86 -10.25
C ASP A 62 -2.52 -4.39 -10.51
N ALA A 63 -2.91 -5.45 -9.83
CA ALA A 63 -4.18 -6.15 -10.04
C ALA A 63 -5.44 -5.27 -9.95
N GLU A 64 -5.40 -4.21 -9.14
CA GLU A 64 -6.54 -3.30 -8.98
C GLU A 64 -6.66 -2.29 -10.12
N THR A 65 -5.58 -2.03 -10.83
CA THR A 65 -5.52 -1.03 -11.90
C THR A 65 -5.40 -1.63 -13.29
N ASN A 66 -4.97 -2.89 -13.37
CA ASN A 66 -4.76 -3.61 -14.61
C ASN A 66 -5.70 -4.82 -14.70
N PRO A 67 -6.73 -4.77 -15.57
CA PRO A 67 -7.67 -5.89 -15.75
C PRO A 67 -7.00 -7.19 -16.19
N GLU A 68 -5.94 -7.13 -17.00
CA GLU A 68 -5.22 -8.32 -17.46
C GLU A 68 -4.57 -9.05 -16.29
N SER A 69 -3.97 -8.32 -15.35
CA SER A 69 -3.37 -8.91 -14.14
C SER A 69 -4.42 -9.60 -13.28
N MET A 70 -5.60 -9.00 -13.14
CA MET A 70 -6.71 -9.62 -12.40
C MET A 70 -7.24 -10.87 -13.10
N GLU A 71 -7.35 -10.88 -14.43
CA GLU A 71 -7.73 -12.07 -15.21
C GLU A 71 -6.71 -13.20 -15.04
N GLN A 72 -5.41 -12.89 -15.05
CA GLN A 72 -4.35 -13.88 -14.78
C GLN A 72 -4.50 -14.49 -13.37
N ILE A 73 -4.77 -13.67 -12.37
CA ILE A 73 -5.01 -14.13 -10.99
C ILE A 73 -6.21 -15.10 -10.96
N ILE A 74 -7.32 -14.73 -11.58
CA ILE A 74 -8.51 -15.58 -11.66
C ILE A 74 -8.19 -16.90 -12.37
N GLY A 75 -7.46 -16.85 -13.49
CA GLY A 75 -7.02 -18.04 -14.23
C GLY A 75 -6.12 -18.96 -13.40
N ILE A 76 -5.20 -18.39 -12.61
CA ILE A 76 -4.34 -19.16 -11.71
C ILE A 76 -5.17 -19.84 -10.61
N ILE A 77 -6.09 -19.10 -9.95
CA ILE A 77 -6.98 -19.68 -8.93
C ILE A 77 -7.76 -20.85 -9.53
N MET A 78 -8.33 -20.69 -10.72
CA MET A 78 -9.07 -21.72 -11.40
C MET A 78 -8.22 -22.97 -11.75
N SER A 79 -6.96 -22.78 -12.12
CA SER A 79 -6.05 -23.87 -12.52
C SER A 79 -5.49 -24.64 -11.33
N GLU A 80 -5.12 -23.96 -10.25
CA GLU A 80 -4.53 -24.60 -9.06
C GLU A 80 -5.59 -25.15 -8.12
N TYR A 81 -6.69 -24.45 -7.97
CA TYR A 81 -7.81 -24.89 -7.15
C TYR A 81 -8.97 -25.36 -8.03
N ARG A 82 -9.46 -26.57 -7.81
CA ARG A 82 -10.52 -27.21 -8.62
C ARG A 82 -11.89 -26.56 -8.39
N CYS A 83 -11.97 -25.24 -8.52
CA CYS A 83 -13.22 -24.51 -8.44
C CYS A 83 -13.91 -24.43 -9.81
N ALA A 84 -15.20 -24.19 -9.78
CA ALA A 84 -16.02 -24.01 -10.98
C ALA A 84 -16.01 -22.56 -11.48
N GLY A 85 -15.59 -21.62 -10.64
CA GLY A 85 -15.47 -20.21 -10.97
C GLY A 85 -14.87 -19.44 -9.82
N ALA A 86 -14.24 -18.30 -10.16
CA ALA A 86 -13.72 -17.35 -9.20
C ALA A 86 -13.96 -15.91 -9.69
N ALA A 87 -14.13 -14.99 -8.77
CA ALA A 87 -14.27 -13.57 -9.05
C ALA A 87 -13.74 -12.73 -7.87
N VAL A 88 -13.24 -11.54 -8.19
CA VAL A 88 -12.91 -10.50 -7.20
C VAL A 88 -13.84 -9.32 -7.42
N ILE A 89 -14.50 -8.87 -6.35
CA ILE A 89 -15.54 -7.87 -6.39
C ILE A 89 -15.19 -6.75 -5.40
N ARG A 90 -15.32 -5.50 -5.88
CA ARG A 90 -15.31 -4.30 -5.06
C ARG A 90 -16.66 -3.60 -5.22
N ASP A 91 -17.37 -3.41 -4.12
CA ASP A 91 -18.73 -2.86 -4.12
C ASP A 91 -19.64 -3.61 -5.10
N CYS A 92 -20.19 -2.93 -6.11
CA CYS A 92 -21.03 -3.53 -7.15
C CYS A 92 -20.29 -3.79 -8.47
N GLN A 93 -18.95 -3.92 -8.46
CA GLN A 93 -18.14 -4.08 -9.66
C GLN A 93 -17.26 -5.31 -9.59
N PHE A 94 -17.19 -6.06 -10.68
CA PHE A 94 -16.18 -7.09 -10.85
C PHE A 94 -14.85 -6.45 -11.24
N LEU A 95 -13.82 -6.64 -10.42
CA LEU A 95 -12.43 -6.33 -10.79
C LEU A 95 -11.86 -7.39 -11.72
N GLY A 96 -12.28 -8.65 -11.52
CA GLY A 96 -12.01 -9.78 -12.40
C GLY A 96 -13.00 -10.90 -12.14
N ARG A 97 -13.34 -11.65 -13.18
CA ARG A 97 -14.30 -12.76 -13.11
C ARG A 97 -14.00 -13.86 -14.11
N SER A 98 -14.28 -15.09 -13.72
CA SER A 98 -14.29 -16.22 -14.64
C SER A 98 -15.58 -16.27 -15.48
N GLU A 99 -15.58 -17.07 -16.52
CA GLU A 99 -16.72 -17.27 -17.42
C GLU A 99 -18.02 -17.66 -16.69
N ALA A 100 -17.92 -18.36 -15.55
CA ALA A 100 -19.07 -18.72 -14.71
C ALA A 100 -19.89 -17.53 -14.19
N PHE A 101 -19.29 -16.33 -14.18
CA PHE A 101 -19.94 -15.08 -13.78
C PHE A 101 -20.27 -14.15 -14.96
N SER A 102 -20.11 -14.61 -16.21
CA SER A 102 -20.28 -13.76 -17.40
C SER A 102 -21.68 -13.15 -17.52
N GLU A 103 -22.72 -13.89 -17.14
CA GLU A 103 -24.13 -13.49 -17.21
C GLU A 103 -24.59 -12.76 -15.93
N ILE A 104 -23.72 -12.60 -14.93
CA ILE A 104 -24.07 -11.97 -13.67
C ILE A 104 -23.78 -10.48 -13.73
N GLU A 105 -24.80 -9.69 -13.48
CA GLU A 105 -24.70 -8.24 -13.27
C GLU A 105 -24.94 -7.93 -11.80
N LEU A 106 -24.08 -7.07 -11.24
CA LEU A 106 -24.21 -6.62 -9.84
C LEU A 106 -24.82 -5.22 -9.84
N ASP A 107 -25.98 -5.09 -9.19
CA ASP A 107 -26.63 -3.82 -8.92
C ASP A 107 -26.91 -3.69 -7.42
N ARG A 108 -27.10 -2.49 -6.93
CA ARG A 108 -27.39 -2.22 -5.50
C ARG A 108 -28.66 -2.95 -5.01
N ASN A 109 -29.65 -3.10 -5.88
CA ASN A 109 -30.91 -3.75 -5.54
C ASN A 109 -30.83 -5.28 -5.51
N THR A 110 -29.91 -5.86 -6.30
CA THR A 110 -29.72 -7.32 -6.45
C THR A 110 -28.41 -7.78 -5.83
N TYR A 111 -27.75 -6.90 -5.05
CA TYR A 111 -26.43 -7.21 -4.47
C TYR A 111 -26.49 -8.43 -3.55
N PRO A 112 -25.64 -9.44 -3.76
CA PRO A 112 -25.76 -10.71 -3.04
C PRO A 112 -25.59 -10.51 -1.52
N ARG A 113 -26.54 -11.06 -0.76
CA ARG A 113 -26.51 -11.00 0.72
C ARG A 113 -25.23 -11.63 1.29
N LEU A 114 -24.69 -12.64 0.60
CA LEU A 114 -23.43 -13.26 0.96
C LEU A 114 -22.29 -12.24 0.98
N LEU A 115 -22.19 -11.38 -0.05
CA LEU A 115 -21.17 -10.34 -0.15
C LEU A 115 -21.34 -9.27 0.91
N SER A 116 -22.58 -8.78 1.10
CA SER A 116 -22.89 -7.81 2.16
C SER A 116 -22.50 -8.34 3.54
N ALA A 117 -22.82 -9.61 3.82
CA ALA A 117 -22.45 -10.25 5.08
C ALA A 117 -20.93 -10.44 5.22
N THR A 118 -20.23 -10.78 4.13
CA THR A 118 -18.77 -10.91 4.13
C THR A 118 -18.10 -9.58 4.43
N GLN A 119 -18.53 -8.51 3.80
CA GLN A 119 -18.00 -7.15 4.00
C GLN A 119 -18.31 -6.62 5.41
N THR A 120 -19.57 -6.77 5.87
CA THR A 120 -20.01 -6.28 7.19
C THR A 120 -19.28 -6.97 8.33
N TYR A 121 -19.18 -8.29 8.29
CA TYR A 121 -18.57 -9.07 9.37
C TYR A 121 -17.07 -9.33 9.17
N GLN A 122 -16.52 -8.95 8.02
CA GLN A 122 -15.12 -9.15 7.64
C GLN A 122 -14.63 -10.60 7.85
N THR A 123 -15.51 -11.57 7.59
CA THR A 123 -15.22 -13.00 7.75
C THR A 123 -15.69 -13.79 6.54
N THR A 124 -14.99 -14.90 6.25
CA THR A 124 -15.40 -15.81 5.18
C THR A 124 -16.79 -16.35 5.43
N ARG A 125 -17.64 -16.28 4.41
CA ARG A 125 -19.04 -16.71 4.44
C ARG A 125 -19.31 -17.73 3.33
N ILE A 126 -20.28 -18.59 3.61
CA ILE A 126 -20.68 -19.66 2.68
C ILE A 126 -22.18 -19.62 2.51
N SER A 127 -22.63 -19.78 1.29
CA SER A 127 -24.05 -19.97 1.00
C SER A 127 -24.28 -21.16 0.09
N ARG A 128 -25.29 -21.95 0.47
CA ARG A 128 -25.80 -23.09 -0.30
C ARG A 128 -27.26 -22.91 -0.69
N VAL A 129 -27.90 -21.90 -0.12
CA VAL A 129 -29.33 -21.69 -0.22
C VAL A 129 -29.60 -20.65 -1.29
N PRO A 130 -30.47 -20.97 -2.27
CA PRO A 130 -30.92 -19.99 -3.26
C PRO A 130 -31.64 -18.81 -2.59
N LEU A 131 -31.22 -17.61 -2.96
CA LEU A 131 -31.85 -16.35 -2.54
C LEU A 131 -32.42 -15.70 -3.81
N PRO A 132 -33.75 -15.75 -4.03
CA PRO A 132 -34.36 -15.34 -5.31
C PRO A 132 -34.10 -13.89 -5.72
N GLU A 133 -33.82 -13.05 -4.74
CA GLU A 133 -33.67 -11.60 -4.93
C GLU A 133 -32.20 -11.18 -5.21
N ASP A 134 -31.22 -12.12 -5.13
CA ASP A 134 -29.84 -11.73 -5.34
C ASP A 134 -29.29 -12.20 -6.69
N ALA A 135 -28.29 -11.47 -7.18
CA ALA A 135 -27.67 -11.70 -8.48
C ALA A 135 -27.06 -13.10 -8.62
N PHE A 136 -26.69 -13.76 -7.50
CA PHE A 136 -26.11 -15.11 -7.52
C PHE A 136 -27.16 -16.23 -7.54
N TYR A 137 -28.46 -15.89 -7.61
CA TYR A 137 -29.54 -16.88 -7.62
C TYR A 137 -29.33 -18.03 -8.62
N PRO A 138 -28.92 -17.79 -9.88
CA PRO A 138 -28.71 -18.88 -10.84
C PRO A 138 -27.58 -19.84 -10.43
N LEU A 139 -26.59 -19.34 -9.70
CA LEU A 139 -25.40 -20.09 -9.30
C LEU A 139 -25.67 -21.04 -8.12
N TYR A 140 -26.57 -20.66 -7.19
CA TYR A 140 -26.90 -21.49 -6.01
C TYR A 140 -27.47 -22.85 -6.35
N ARG A 141 -28.04 -23.03 -7.53
CA ARG A 141 -28.59 -24.32 -7.94
C ARG A 141 -27.48 -25.36 -8.15
N LYS A 142 -26.33 -24.98 -8.69
CA LYS A 142 -25.24 -25.84 -9.10
C LYS A 142 -24.06 -25.84 -8.12
N TYR A 143 -23.82 -24.71 -7.44
CA TYR A 143 -22.61 -24.46 -6.69
C TYR A 143 -22.86 -24.13 -5.23
N VAL A 144 -21.86 -24.40 -4.40
CA VAL A 144 -21.64 -23.75 -3.12
C VAL A 144 -20.86 -22.48 -3.39
N ILE A 145 -21.34 -21.35 -2.92
CA ILE A 145 -20.69 -20.06 -3.11
C ILE A 145 -20.00 -19.67 -1.81
N MET A 146 -18.71 -19.43 -1.90
CA MET A 146 -17.89 -18.91 -0.80
C MET A 146 -17.45 -17.49 -1.11
N SER A 147 -17.47 -16.63 -0.10
CA SER A 147 -16.94 -15.29 -0.19
C SER A 147 -16.02 -15.02 0.98
N ALA A 148 -14.78 -14.63 0.71
CA ALA A 148 -13.80 -14.22 1.70
C ALA A 148 -13.43 -12.75 1.52
N PRO A 149 -13.29 -11.99 2.61
CA PRO A 149 -12.92 -10.59 2.55
C PRO A 149 -11.42 -10.45 2.30
N ILE A 150 -11.05 -9.58 1.38
CA ILE A 150 -9.68 -9.10 1.19
C ILE A 150 -9.64 -7.70 1.82
N ILE A 151 -9.18 -7.64 3.06
CA ILE A 151 -9.22 -6.43 3.89
C ILE A 151 -7.92 -5.66 3.70
N LYS A 152 -7.95 -4.59 2.92
CA LYS A 152 -6.82 -3.66 2.78
C LYS A 152 -6.81 -2.65 3.90
N ASP A 153 -7.98 -2.05 4.17
CA ASP A 153 -8.20 -1.07 5.22
C ASP A 153 -9.62 -1.23 5.80
N LYS A 154 -9.98 -0.44 6.84
CA LYS A 154 -11.30 -0.51 7.47
C LYS A 154 -12.45 -0.23 6.50
N GLU A 155 -12.21 0.61 5.50
CA GLU A 155 -13.20 1.05 4.52
C GLU A 155 -13.00 0.42 3.13
N ASP A 156 -11.83 -0.17 2.83
CA ASP A 156 -11.53 -0.79 1.54
C ASP A 156 -11.46 -2.32 1.68
N VAL A 157 -12.61 -2.95 1.49
CA VAL A 157 -12.78 -4.41 1.59
C VAL A 157 -13.26 -4.95 0.24
N LEU A 158 -12.41 -5.75 -0.40
CA LEU A 158 -12.80 -6.50 -1.58
C LEU A 158 -13.36 -7.87 -1.15
N SER A 159 -14.10 -8.51 -2.04
CA SER A 159 -14.63 -9.85 -1.83
C SER A 159 -14.06 -10.82 -2.86
N LEU A 160 -13.31 -11.83 -2.41
CA LEU A 160 -12.94 -12.99 -3.21
C LEU A 160 -14.10 -13.97 -3.18
N VAL A 161 -14.68 -14.24 -4.34
CA VAL A 161 -15.79 -15.19 -4.49
C VAL A 161 -15.31 -16.42 -5.23
N VAL A 162 -15.62 -17.60 -4.69
CA VAL A 162 -15.25 -18.88 -5.28
C VAL A 162 -16.47 -19.80 -5.36
N LEU A 163 -16.64 -20.45 -6.51
CA LEU A 163 -17.70 -21.42 -6.78
C LEU A 163 -17.14 -22.83 -6.70
N VAL A 164 -17.70 -23.68 -5.84
CA VAL A 164 -17.35 -25.09 -5.75
C VAL A 164 -18.57 -25.93 -6.08
N ARG A 165 -18.40 -27.02 -6.84
CA ARG A 165 -19.49 -27.96 -7.12
C ARG A 165 -19.96 -28.62 -5.83
N LYS A 166 -21.27 -28.76 -5.64
CA LYS A 166 -21.88 -29.30 -4.41
C LYS A 166 -21.36 -30.70 -4.02
N ASN A 167 -21.06 -31.53 -5.01
CA ASN A 167 -20.53 -32.88 -4.82
C ASN A 167 -19.02 -32.93 -4.52
N ALA A 168 -18.29 -31.87 -4.76
CA ALA A 168 -16.85 -31.79 -4.52
C ALA A 168 -16.49 -30.89 -3.32
N TYR A 169 -17.49 -30.32 -2.63
CA TYR A 169 -17.28 -29.38 -1.55
C TYR A 169 -16.81 -30.06 -0.26
N SER A 170 -15.66 -29.66 0.25
CA SER A 170 -15.11 -30.01 1.56
C SER A 170 -15.13 -28.78 2.47
N HIS A 171 -16.00 -28.81 3.49
CA HIS A 171 -16.27 -27.61 4.32
C HIS A 171 -15.02 -26.98 4.91
N ARG A 172 -14.13 -27.78 5.46
CA ARG A 172 -12.94 -27.29 6.15
C ARG A 172 -11.84 -26.85 5.18
N ALA A 173 -11.49 -27.72 4.23
CA ALA A 173 -10.40 -27.48 3.29
C ALA A 173 -10.68 -26.26 2.37
N ASP A 174 -11.91 -26.15 1.88
CA ASP A 174 -12.31 -25.07 0.99
C ASP A 174 -12.32 -23.70 1.70
N ILE A 175 -12.81 -23.67 2.95
CA ILE A 175 -12.78 -22.44 3.75
C ILE A 175 -11.34 -22.01 4.04
N GLU A 176 -10.49 -22.93 4.49
CA GLU A 176 -9.09 -22.67 4.81
C GLU A 176 -8.35 -22.15 3.58
N PHE A 177 -8.58 -22.74 2.41
CA PHE A 177 -7.98 -22.30 1.16
C PHE A 177 -8.41 -20.86 0.79
N VAL A 178 -9.72 -20.61 0.71
CA VAL A 178 -10.25 -19.30 0.27
C VAL A 178 -9.89 -18.20 1.26
N THR A 179 -9.95 -18.50 2.55
CA THR A 179 -9.56 -17.54 3.60
C THR A 179 -8.06 -17.24 3.56
N GLY A 180 -7.23 -18.28 3.43
CA GLY A 180 -5.79 -18.13 3.33
C GLY A 180 -5.36 -17.29 2.13
N LEU A 181 -5.98 -17.55 0.97
CA LEU A 181 -5.71 -16.80 -0.25
C LEU A 181 -6.15 -15.33 -0.14
N ALA A 182 -7.34 -15.08 0.43
CA ALA A 182 -7.84 -13.73 0.64
C ALA A 182 -6.95 -12.92 1.61
N ASN A 183 -6.51 -13.53 2.71
CA ASN A 183 -5.59 -12.90 3.67
C ASN A 183 -4.23 -12.59 3.03
N TYR A 184 -3.72 -13.50 2.21
CA TYR A 184 -2.48 -13.24 1.48
C TYR A 184 -2.63 -12.08 0.51
N PHE A 185 -3.71 -12.05 -0.29
CA PHE A 185 -3.98 -10.95 -1.21
C PHE A 185 -4.11 -9.61 -0.47
N ALA A 186 -4.83 -9.59 0.65
CA ALA A 186 -4.93 -8.41 1.51
C ALA A 186 -3.56 -7.89 1.93
N THR A 187 -2.67 -8.79 2.35
CA THR A 187 -1.30 -8.44 2.77
C THR A 187 -0.49 -7.87 1.61
N GLN A 188 -0.51 -8.52 0.44
CA GLN A 188 0.26 -8.08 -0.73
C GLN A 188 -0.24 -6.75 -1.30
N LEU A 189 -1.56 -6.57 -1.41
CA LEU A 189 -2.14 -5.31 -1.87
C LEU A 189 -1.81 -4.16 -0.91
N LYS A 190 -1.85 -4.41 0.39
CA LYS A 190 -1.45 -3.42 1.40
C LYS A 190 0.02 -3.05 1.30
N LEU A 191 0.92 -4.02 1.09
CA LEU A 191 2.35 -3.76 0.88
C LEU A 191 2.59 -2.94 -0.39
N ALA A 192 1.93 -3.26 -1.50
CA ALA A 192 2.02 -2.51 -2.74
C ALA A 192 1.57 -1.04 -2.57
N ASP A 193 0.49 -0.80 -1.84
CA ASP A 193 0.01 0.55 -1.53
C ASP A 193 1.01 1.33 -0.65
N MET A 194 1.60 0.68 0.35
CA MET A 194 2.62 1.29 1.21
C MET A 194 3.86 1.68 0.40
N ASP A 195 4.33 0.84 -0.50
CA ASP A 195 5.48 1.12 -1.37
C ASP A 195 5.18 2.29 -2.31
N LYS A 196 3.98 2.34 -2.88
CA LYS A 196 3.53 3.46 -3.72
C LYS A 196 3.45 4.79 -2.94
N GLN A 197 2.93 4.75 -1.72
CA GLN A 197 2.89 5.93 -0.85
C GLN A 197 4.29 6.41 -0.50
N ARG A 198 5.20 5.49 -0.15
CA ARG A 198 6.61 5.81 0.15
C ARG A 198 7.32 6.46 -1.03
N GLU A 199 7.12 5.94 -2.23
CA GLU A 199 7.70 6.51 -3.45
C GLU A 199 7.13 7.91 -3.75
N ASN A 200 5.82 8.11 -3.55
CA ASN A 200 5.20 9.42 -3.70
C ASN A 200 5.73 10.44 -2.69
N LEU A 201 5.89 10.05 -1.44
CA LEU A 201 6.50 10.89 -0.40
C LEU A 201 7.94 11.26 -0.77
N ARG A 202 8.75 10.29 -1.19
CA ARG A 202 10.11 10.54 -1.64
C ARG A 202 10.18 11.49 -2.82
N ARG A 203 9.29 11.35 -3.80
CA ARG A 203 9.21 12.28 -4.95
C ARG A 203 8.77 13.66 -4.53
N ALA A 204 7.83 13.77 -3.58
CA ALA A 204 7.41 15.07 -3.02
C ALA A 204 8.55 15.75 -2.25
N GLU A 205 9.31 14.99 -1.46
CA GLU A 205 10.49 15.47 -0.75
C GLU A 205 11.57 16.00 -1.70
N ILE A 206 11.90 15.22 -2.75
CA ILE A 206 12.85 15.64 -3.79
C ILE A 206 12.38 16.94 -4.49
N ARG A 207 11.08 17.05 -4.82
CA ARG A 207 10.51 18.24 -5.43
C ARG A 207 10.58 19.45 -4.47
N ALA A 208 10.29 19.23 -3.19
CA ALA A 208 10.40 20.27 -2.17
C ALA A 208 11.86 20.77 -2.05
N LEU A 209 12.84 19.87 -2.00
CA LEU A 209 14.25 20.20 -2.00
C LEU A 209 14.67 20.94 -3.28
N GLN A 210 14.24 20.49 -4.45
CA GLN A 210 14.51 21.17 -5.72
C GLN A 210 13.86 22.56 -5.80
N SER A 211 12.69 22.77 -5.19
CA SER A 211 12.00 24.06 -5.20
C SER A 211 12.69 25.12 -4.32
N GLN A 212 13.54 24.71 -3.39
CA GLN A 212 14.36 25.63 -2.59
C GLN A 212 15.45 26.31 -3.45
N ILE A 213 15.89 25.66 -4.54
CA ILE A 213 16.79 26.29 -5.52
C ILE A 213 15.93 27.04 -6.53
N ASN A 214 16.01 28.36 -6.57
CA ASN A 214 15.38 29.19 -7.60
C ASN A 214 16.16 29.04 -8.92
N PRO A 215 15.71 28.24 -9.91
CA PRO A 215 16.51 28.01 -11.14
C PRO A 215 16.69 29.28 -11.96
N HIS A 216 15.71 30.16 -11.96
CA HIS A 216 15.75 31.39 -12.67
C HIS A 216 16.81 32.38 -12.08
N PHE A 217 16.93 32.40 -10.77
CA PHE A 217 18.01 33.18 -10.12
C PHE A 217 19.38 32.63 -10.50
N LEU A 218 19.57 31.30 -10.43
CA LEU A 218 20.82 30.65 -10.80
C LEU A 218 21.25 30.99 -12.23
N PHE A 219 20.34 30.82 -13.22
CA PHE A 219 20.62 31.15 -14.62
C PHE A 219 20.98 32.61 -14.81
N ASN A 220 20.28 33.54 -14.12
CA ASN A 220 20.53 34.94 -14.21
C ASN A 220 21.89 35.32 -13.59
N ALA A 221 22.22 34.75 -12.40
CA ALA A 221 23.52 34.98 -11.77
C ALA A 221 24.68 34.49 -12.67
N LEU A 222 24.58 33.28 -13.24
CA LEU A 222 25.59 32.72 -14.14
C LEU A 222 25.74 33.57 -15.41
N ASN A 223 24.65 34.04 -16.02
CA ASN A 223 24.70 34.94 -17.17
C ASN A 223 25.39 36.28 -16.83
N THR A 224 25.04 36.87 -15.69
CA THR A 224 25.66 38.11 -15.22
C THR A 224 27.17 37.93 -14.99
N ILE A 225 27.59 36.86 -14.33
CA ILE A 225 28.98 36.51 -14.13
C ILE A 225 29.72 36.33 -15.45
N SER A 226 29.10 35.62 -16.41
CA SER A 226 29.66 35.39 -17.74
C SER A 226 29.91 36.71 -18.50
N CYS A 227 29.02 37.69 -18.39
CA CYS A 227 29.23 39.01 -18.97
C CYS A 227 30.45 39.70 -18.35
N PHE A 228 30.59 39.67 -17.03
CA PHE A 228 31.73 40.28 -16.35
C PHE A 228 33.07 39.59 -16.59
N CYS A 229 33.09 38.29 -16.97
CA CYS A 229 34.36 37.58 -17.24
C CYS A 229 35.24 38.27 -18.30
N ARG A 230 34.65 38.97 -19.27
CA ARG A 230 35.40 39.69 -20.32
C ARG A 230 35.74 41.12 -19.95
N GLU A 231 34.80 41.81 -19.28
CA GLU A 231 34.91 43.25 -19.04
C GLU A 231 35.59 43.57 -17.71
N LYS A 232 35.28 42.81 -16.67
CA LYS A 232 35.72 43.04 -15.28
C LYS A 232 35.98 41.71 -14.57
N PRO A 233 37.12 41.02 -14.88
CA PRO A 233 37.39 39.65 -14.35
C PRO A 233 37.38 39.57 -12.81
N GLU A 234 37.87 40.59 -12.13
CA GLU A 234 37.89 40.61 -10.65
C GLU A 234 36.46 40.65 -10.10
N LYS A 235 35.56 41.43 -10.73
CA LYS A 235 34.15 41.45 -10.32
C LYS A 235 33.46 40.10 -10.58
N ALA A 236 33.76 39.45 -11.70
CA ALA A 236 33.26 38.09 -11.98
C ALA A 236 33.68 37.07 -10.88
N ARG A 237 34.95 37.17 -10.43
CA ARG A 237 35.46 36.36 -9.35
C ARG A 237 34.75 36.60 -8.01
N GLU A 238 34.52 37.90 -7.65
CA GLU A 238 33.74 38.23 -6.46
C GLU A 238 32.31 37.67 -6.49
N LEU A 239 31.63 37.76 -7.65
CA LEU A 239 30.29 37.25 -7.84
C LEU A 239 30.22 35.72 -7.79
N LEU A 240 31.26 35.01 -8.32
CA LEU A 240 31.36 33.57 -8.17
C LEU A 240 31.50 33.15 -6.71
N MET A 241 32.30 33.90 -5.93
CA MET A 241 32.43 33.63 -4.50
C MET A 241 31.09 33.86 -3.76
N ALA A 242 30.37 34.96 -4.10
CA ALA A 242 29.07 35.26 -3.54
C ALA A 242 28.05 34.14 -3.89
N LEU A 243 28.05 33.66 -5.14
CA LEU A 243 27.18 32.57 -5.58
C LEU A 243 27.51 31.27 -4.83
N SER A 244 28.79 30.95 -4.67
CA SER A 244 29.24 29.78 -3.91
C SER A 244 28.84 29.85 -2.44
N SER A 245 28.99 31.02 -1.80
CA SER A 245 28.55 31.27 -0.41
C SER A 245 27.03 31.11 -0.28
N TYR A 246 26.28 31.72 -1.18
CA TYR A 246 24.82 31.60 -1.22
C TYR A 246 24.34 30.13 -1.26
N PHE A 247 24.90 29.32 -2.16
CA PHE A 247 24.52 27.89 -2.25
C PHE A 247 25.03 27.06 -1.09
N ARG A 248 26.24 27.32 -0.59
CA ARG A 248 26.77 26.61 0.58
C ARG A 248 25.86 26.78 1.78
N ASN A 249 25.53 28.02 2.07
CA ASN A 249 24.68 28.35 3.22
C ASN A 249 23.27 27.74 3.08
N MET A 250 22.71 27.69 1.86
CA MET A 250 21.41 27.06 1.59
C MET A 250 21.44 25.53 1.79
N LEU A 251 22.55 24.85 1.50
CA LEU A 251 22.68 23.41 1.56
C LEU A 251 23.18 22.89 2.91
N GLU A 252 23.99 23.64 3.63
CA GLU A 252 24.60 23.22 4.89
C GLU A 252 23.72 23.52 6.12
N ASN A 253 22.89 24.57 6.07
CA ASN A 253 22.05 24.96 7.20
C ASN A 253 20.71 24.20 7.18
N ILE A 254 20.73 22.99 7.77
CA ILE A 254 19.54 22.14 7.93
C ILE A 254 18.71 22.53 9.18
N ASP A 255 19.29 23.33 10.07
CA ASP A 255 18.63 23.74 11.30
C ASP A 255 17.44 24.66 11.05
N TYR A 256 16.32 24.37 11.71
CA TYR A 256 15.09 25.16 11.62
C TYR A 256 15.28 26.61 12.15
N MET A 257 16.14 26.80 13.13
CA MET A 257 16.43 28.09 13.75
C MET A 257 17.92 28.42 13.63
N VAL A 258 18.25 29.57 13.04
CA VAL A 258 19.62 30.05 12.83
C VAL A 258 19.82 31.41 13.49
N PRO A 259 21.07 31.86 13.78
CA PRO A 259 21.34 33.23 14.18
C PRO A 259 20.92 34.23 13.09
N LEU A 260 20.41 35.38 13.49
CA LEU A 260 20.04 36.45 12.55
C LEU A 260 21.22 36.90 11.66
N GLU A 261 22.42 36.85 12.19
CA GLU A 261 23.66 37.12 11.45
C GLU A 261 23.82 36.20 10.24
N THR A 262 23.52 34.90 10.39
CA THR A 262 23.54 33.91 9.30
C THR A 262 22.50 34.24 8.21
N GLU A 263 21.29 34.65 8.61
CA GLU A 263 20.25 35.08 7.65
C GLU A 263 20.67 36.36 6.89
N LEU A 264 21.32 37.28 7.59
CA LEU A 264 21.83 38.52 6.97
C LEU A 264 22.94 38.20 5.96
N GLU A 265 23.87 37.31 6.27
CA GLU A 265 24.89 36.84 5.32
C GLU A 265 24.31 36.25 4.06
N HIS A 266 23.22 35.43 4.19
CA HIS A 266 22.48 34.86 3.06
C HIS A 266 21.89 35.94 2.17
N VAL A 267 21.20 36.91 2.80
CA VAL A 267 20.59 38.03 2.12
C VAL A 267 21.65 38.92 1.43
N GLU A 268 22.78 39.18 2.08
CA GLU A 268 23.86 39.94 1.49
C GLU A 268 24.46 39.28 0.25
N ALA A 269 24.67 37.95 0.29
CA ALA A 269 25.17 37.21 -0.86
C ALA A 269 24.19 37.30 -2.05
N TYR A 270 22.89 37.15 -1.79
CA TYR A 270 21.82 37.31 -2.77
C TYR A 270 21.78 38.71 -3.35
N VAL A 271 21.82 39.75 -2.49
CA VAL A 271 21.77 41.16 -2.89
C VAL A 271 22.94 41.51 -3.79
N ARG A 272 24.17 41.07 -3.47
CA ARG A 272 25.36 41.30 -4.30
C ARG A 272 25.19 40.82 -5.73
N LEU A 273 24.57 39.66 -5.92
CA LEU A 273 24.29 39.06 -7.23
C LEU A 273 23.22 39.85 -7.99
N GLU A 274 22.14 40.25 -7.31
CA GLU A 274 21.06 41.05 -7.92
C GLU A 274 21.48 42.46 -8.22
N GLU A 275 22.27 43.14 -7.35
CA GLU A 275 22.83 44.47 -7.62
C GLU A 275 23.79 44.44 -8.83
N ALA A 276 24.59 43.39 -8.97
CA ALA A 276 25.45 43.22 -10.15
C ALA A 276 24.66 43.03 -11.43
N ARG A 277 23.51 42.35 -11.36
CA ARG A 277 22.60 42.11 -12.49
C ARG A 277 21.86 43.36 -12.95
N PHE A 278 21.39 44.16 -11.98
CA PHE A 278 20.58 45.35 -12.27
C PHE A 278 21.39 46.65 -12.29
N GLU A 279 22.67 46.60 -11.93
CA GLU A 279 23.60 47.70 -11.90
C GLU A 279 23.04 48.99 -11.19
N ASP A 280 23.02 50.12 -11.85
CA ASP A 280 22.53 51.37 -11.26
C ASP A 280 21.02 51.43 -11.01
N ARG A 281 20.29 50.42 -11.46
CA ARG A 281 18.82 50.34 -11.28
C ARG A 281 18.41 49.80 -9.92
N LEU A 282 19.30 49.12 -9.18
CA LEU A 282 19.02 48.54 -7.88
C LEU A 282 20.07 48.96 -6.84
N ARG A 283 19.60 49.43 -5.72
CA ARG A 283 20.40 49.62 -4.52
C ARG A 283 19.68 49.05 -3.31
N VAL A 284 20.39 48.28 -2.51
CA VAL A 284 19.85 47.67 -1.28
C VAL A 284 20.66 48.18 -0.09
N LYS A 285 20.00 48.63 0.96
CA LYS A 285 20.63 49.05 2.20
C LYS A 285 20.15 48.17 3.35
N ILE A 286 21.06 47.40 3.91
CA ILE A 286 20.79 46.58 5.08
C ILE A 286 21.31 47.35 6.31
N LYS A 287 20.44 47.50 7.32
CA LYS A 287 20.78 48.06 8.61
C LYS A 287 20.32 47.11 9.70
N SER A 288 21.23 46.67 10.53
CA SER A 288 20.95 45.82 11.70
C SER A 288 21.63 46.36 12.94
N ASP A 289 21.04 46.15 14.11
CA ASP A 289 21.73 46.38 15.38
C ASP A 289 22.67 45.19 15.62
N PRO A 290 23.99 45.42 15.83
CA PRO A 290 24.92 44.33 16.10
C PRO A 290 24.52 43.42 17.26
N ARG A 291 23.77 43.95 18.23
CA ARG A 291 23.27 43.17 19.39
C ARG A 291 22.18 42.16 19.00
N ALA A 292 21.52 42.33 17.85
CA ALA A 292 20.50 41.44 17.36
C ALA A 292 21.07 40.23 16.59
N GLY A 293 22.34 40.25 16.19
CA GLY A 293 22.95 39.17 15.37
C GLY A 293 22.83 37.76 15.95
N SER A 294 22.91 37.66 17.28
CA SER A 294 22.78 36.36 17.99
C SER A 294 21.33 35.90 18.22
N CYS A 295 20.32 36.72 17.90
CA CYS A 295 18.93 36.33 18.01
C CYS A 295 18.63 35.16 17.06
N ARG A 296 17.94 34.10 17.54
CA ARG A 296 17.56 32.98 16.70
C ARG A 296 16.26 33.25 15.94
N VAL A 297 16.32 33.09 14.64
CA VAL A 297 15.21 33.29 13.73
C VAL A 297 14.99 32.00 12.88
N PRO A 298 13.81 31.79 12.35
CA PRO A 298 13.61 30.69 11.38
C PRO A 298 14.51 30.89 10.16
N ASN A 299 15.12 29.77 9.73
CA ASN A 299 15.97 29.75 8.54
C ASN A 299 15.19 30.19 7.29
N LEU A 300 15.83 30.96 6.42
CA LEU A 300 15.26 31.50 5.17
C LEU A 300 14.02 32.40 5.38
N ILE A 301 13.91 33.12 6.53
CA ILE A 301 12.78 34.02 6.77
C ILE A 301 12.97 35.39 6.09
N LEU A 302 14.18 35.90 6.04
CA LEU A 302 14.46 37.22 5.46
C LEU A 302 14.56 37.20 3.94
N GLN A 303 15.08 36.10 3.38
CA GLN A 303 15.32 35.97 1.96
C GLN A 303 14.06 36.18 1.10
N PRO A 304 12.89 35.51 1.35
CA PRO A 304 11.69 35.74 0.55
C PRO A 304 11.17 37.20 0.62
N ILE A 305 11.37 37.87 1.75
CA ILE A 305 10.94 39.23 1.93
C ILE A 305 11.77 40.14 1.02
N VAL A 306 13.10 39.97 1.03
CA VAL A 306 14.03 40.76 0.21
C VAL A 306 13.84 40.44 -1.29
N GLU A 307 13.69 39.17 -1.65
CA GLU A 307 13.37 38.77 -3.03
C GLU A 307 12.11 39.44 -3.54
N ASN A 308 11.02 39.42 -2.76
CA ASN A 308 9.78 40.10 -3.11
C ASN A 308 9.94 41.61 -3.23
N ALA A 309 10.67 42.22 -2.30
CA ALA A 309 10.92 43.66 -2.35
C ALA A 309 11.72 44.08 -3.60
N ILE A 310 12.73 43.31 -3.97
CA ILE A 310 13.53 43.55 -5.18
C ILE A 310 12.65 43.31 -6.42
N ARG A 311 12.04 42.14 -6.56
CA ARG A 311 11.33 41.70 -7.77
C ARG A 311 10.07 42.52 -8.05
N HIS A 312 9.31 42.87 -7.02
CA HIS A 312 8.01 43.52 -7.16
C HIS A 312 8.04 45.01 -6.84
N GLY A 313 9.03 45.45 -6.06
CA GLY A 313 9.18 46.84 -5.63
C GLY A 313 10.20 47.63 -6.45
N ALA A 314 11.47 47.26 -6.36
CA ALA A 314 12.58 48.06 -6.86
C ALA A 314 12.78 47.97 -8.39
N VAL A 315 12.77 46.76 -8.95
CA VAL A 315 13.09 46.51 -10.38
C VAL A 315 12.06 47.12 -11.36
N LYS A 316 10.85 47.37 -10.90
CA LYS A 316 9.79 48.03 -11.68
C LYS A 316 9.96 49.54 -11.82
N ARG A 317 10.92 50.14 -11.09
CA ARG A 317 11.22 51.59 -11.09
C ARG A 317 12.52 51.83 -11.85
N GLU A 318 12.69 53.04 -12.38
CA GLU A 318 13.94 53.43 -13.06
C GLU A 318 15.15 53.33 -12.13
N ARG A 319 14.98 53.70 -10.84
CA ARG A 319 15.96 53.52 -9.76
C ARG A 319 15.23 53.01 -8.51
N GLY A 320 15.43 51.76 -8.15
CA GLY A 320 14.82 51.13 -6.97
C GLY A 320 15.75 51.14 -5.76
N LEU A 321 15.21 51.56 -4.62
CA LEU A 321 15.88 51.46 -3.32
C LEU A 321 15.08 50.54 -2.43
N VAL A 322 15.73 49.50 -1.90
CA VAL A 322 15.22 48.64 -0.83
C VAL A 322 16.00 48.94 0.45
N GLN A 323 15.29 49.20 1.54
CA GLN A 323 15.90 49.52 2.84
C GLN A 323 15.24 48.71 3.94
#